data_f8e97781326fd67e5d62f8914a9e37e1
#
_entry.id   f8e97781326fd67e5d62f8914a9e37e1
#
_cell.length_a   1.000
_cell.length_b   1.000
_cell.length_c   1.000
_cell.angle_alpha   90.00
_cell.angle_beta   90.00
_cell.angle_gamma   90.00
#
_symmetry.space_group_name_H-M   'P 1'
#
loop_
_entity.id
_entity.type
_entity.pdbx_description
1 polymer ?
#
loop_
_entity_poly.entity_id
_entity_poly.type
_entity_poly.pdbx_seq_one_letter_code
_entity_poly.pdbx_strand_id
1 'polypeptide(L)'
;MKKLKVGIIIDDLLPNQYVFELINFISENENFDNPVLISGYKINDSETFLSKLTNKFQKNPFKLINNILNGIIFKFIRVIEIRIVKKRYPKFQTYTDISSFSEFEMVKVNALRSEYSFVEFTHQDLKLLTEKSLDCIVHCGSGILKGEILNVPKFGVITYESREALGFSEVVNGDPSSIFEIKKLSHEGSKEEILFNGSLMTSNIWLANNTQLIEKSNIFLMKLLLDISIRRKLIKSNDPKLITNKLHEINSTSILLKYLLRVIFPKIFNSIISKILSPNVIRYSVAYAYHEAHTKKLEYYKEVINPKGRFLADPFVFEHNNDNYIFVEDLFFNDNKGRISVLKIVDNKYEFLGVVLEEDFHLSFPFIFRENDEIYMIPESHEHNDIRLYKCLEFPYKWDLDHILISDISAADTMIINIEGTWFMFTNICSAGLSDHQSELHIFYSDKLKSNSWHPIASGNPVIFDSLKGRNGGLFYHENKIYRVNQAHGQAHYGKSFDINEIISLTKDKYEEKECLNINADFKNAIISTHSFNANASLAVIDFARHQRLRKALKT
;
A
#
# COMPACT_ATOMS: atom_id res chain seq x y z
N MET A 1 -30.43 4.57 -14.56
CA MET A 1 -29.31 4.69 -15.55
C MET A 1 -29.13 3.37 -16.27
N LYS A 2 -28.58 3.35 -17.52
CA LYS A 2 -28.27 2.08 -18.19
C LYS A 2 -27.14 1.39 -17.44
N LYS A 3 -27.32 0.13 -17.03
CA LYS A 3 -26.31 -0.66 -16.35
C LYS A 3 -25.08 -0.89 -17.25
N LEU A 4 -23.90 -1.10 -16.66
CA LEU A 4 -22.66 -1.41 -17.40
C LEU A 4 -22.61 -2.91 -17.67
N LYS A 5 -22.44 -3.31 -18.93
CA LYS A 5 -22.33 -4.71 -19.33
C LYS A 5 -20.87 -5.12 -19.47
N VAL A 6 -20.41 -6.02 -18.58
CA VAL A 6 -19.00 -6.42 -18.47
C VAL A 6 -18.80 -7.86 -18.92
N GLY A 7 -17.86 -8.10 -19.83
CA GLY A 7 -17.34 -9.43 -20.15
C GLY A 7 -16.12 -9.74 -19.29
N ILE A 8 -15.97 -10.99 -18.82
CA ILE A 8 -14.79 -11.43 -18.06
C ILE A 8 -14.19 -12.64 -18.77
N ILE A 9 -12.97 -12.49 -19.25
CA ILE A 9 -12.21 -13.57 -19.88
C ILE A 9 -11.49 -14.38 -18.80
N ILE A 10 -11.77 -15.69 -18.73
CA ILE A 10 -11.20 -16.64 -17.79
C ILE A 10 -10.62 -17.86 -18.51
N ASP A 11 -9.61 -18.52 -17.94
CA ASP A 11 -9.00 -19.71 -18.54
C ASP A 11 -9.90 -20.93 -18.43
N ASP A 12 -10.51 -21.14 -17.27
CA ASP A 12 -11.37 -22.27 -16.95
C ASP A 12 -12.48 -21.91 -15.93
N LEU A 13 -13.26 -22.89 -15.52
CA LEU A 13 -14.36 -22.72 -14.56
C LEU A 13 -13.93 -22.83 -13.10
N LEU A 14 -12.62 -22.82 -12.84
CA LEU A 14 -12.02 -22.78 -11.52
C LEU A 14 -11.20 -21.50 -11.32
N PRO A 15 -11.81 -20.30 -11.42
CA PRO A 15 -11.09 -19.06 -11.22
C PRO A 15 -10.52 -18.98 -9.80
N ASN A 16 -9.41 -18.27 -9.66
CA ASN A 16 -8.89 -17.96 -8.34
C ASN A 16 -9.84 -17.01 -7.58
N GLN A 17 -9.68 -16.95 -6.26
CA GLN A 17 -10.57 -16.19 -5.38
C GLN A 17 -10.70 -14.71 -5.77
N TYR A 18 -9.65 -14.08 -6.29
CA TYR A 18 -9.70 -12.67 -6.69
C TYR A 18 -10.61 -12.45 -7.92
N VAL A 19 -10.53 -13.34 -8.89
CA VAL A 19 -11.42 -13.31 -10.07
C VAL A 19 -12.86 -13.62 -9.66
N PHE A 20 -13.06 -14.56 -8.75
CA PHE A 20 -14.39 -14.87 -8.21
C PHE A 20 -15.00 -13.67 -7.46
N GLU A 21 -14.23 -12.95 -6.66
CA GLU A 21 -14.66 -11.72 -6.00
C GLU A 21 -15.04 -10.61 -6.99
N LEU A 22 -14.31 -10.50 -8.10
CA LEU A 22 -14.67 -9.57 -9.18
C LEU A 22 -16.01 -9.94 -9.83
N ILE A 23 -16.24 -11.23 -10.11
CA ILE A 23 -17.49 -11.74 -10.66
C ILE A 23 -18.65 -11.40 -9.72
N ASN A 24 -18.52 -11.70 -8.43
CA ASN A 24 -19.54 -11.41 -7.42
C ASN A 24 -19.79 -9.91 -7.27
N PHE A 25 -18.74 -9.10 -7.21
CA PHE A 25 -18.89 -7.65 -7.14
C PHE A 25 -19.72 -7.09 -8.29
N ILE A 26 -19.53 -7.58 -9.51
CA ILE A 26 -20.29 -7.14 -10.68
C ILE A 26 -21.73 -7.66 -10.60
N SER A 27 -21.96 -8.90 -10.19
CA SER A 27 -23.30 -9.48 -10.12
C SER A 27 -24.19 -8.88 -9.03
N GLU A 28 -23.59 -8.51 -7.89
CA GLU A 28 -24.32 -7.98 -6.73
C GLU A 28 -24.56 -6.46 -6.79
N ASN A 29 -23.83 -5.74 -7.66
CA ASN A 29 -23.89 -4.27 -7.70
C ASN A 29 -24.91 -3.78 -8.74
N GLU A 30 -25.84 -2.95 -8.31
CA GLU A 30 -26.94 -2.42 -9.13
C GLU A 30 -26.53 -1.61 -10.38
N ASN A 31 -25.29 -1.13 -10.44
CA ASN A 31 -24.75 -0.38 -11.56
C ASN A 31 -24.33 -1.25 -12.74
N PHE A 32 -24.33 -2.58 -12.59
CA PHE A 32 -23.90 -3.53 -13.61
C PHE A 32 -25.03 -4.48 -14.03
N ASP A 33 -24.99 -4.95 -15.29
CA ASP A 33 -25.69 -6.15 -15.71
C ASP A 33 -24.91 -7.39 -15.20
N ASN A 34 -25.57 -8.57 -15.15
CA ASN A 34 -24.87 -9.81 -14.83
C ASN A 34 -23.66 -10.00 -15.76
N PRO A 35 -22.48 -10.39 -15.23
CA PRO A 35 -21.28 -10.53 -16.03
C PRO A 35 -21.42 -11.63 -17.09
N VAL A 36 -20.84 -11.40 -18.26
CA VAL A 36 -20.72 -12.43 -19.30
C VAL A 36 -19.36 -13.09 -19.17
N LEU A 37 -19.31 -14.37 -18.80
CA LEU A 37 -18.10 -15.14 -18.65
C LEU A 37 -17.66 -15.72 -20.00
N ILE A 38 -16.42 -15.43 -20.41
CA ILE A 38 -15.86 -15.83 -21.69
C ILE A 38 -14.74 -16.84 -21.42
N SER A 39 -14.91 -18.11 -21.87
CA SER A 39 -13.96 -19.19 -21.61
C SER A 39 -13.73 -20.07 -22.85
N GLY A 40 -12.66 -20.86 -22.85
CA GLY A 40 -12.45 -21.86 -23.89
C GLY A 40 -11.22 -21.67 -24.77
N TYR A 41 -10.08 -21.35 -24.17
CA TYR A 41 -8.83 -21.34 -24.94
C TYR A 41 -8.41 -22.76 -25.32
N LYS A 42 -8.22 -23.04 -26.60
CA LYS A 42 -7.57 -24.24 -27.07
C LYS A 42 -6.06 -23.98 -27.18
N ILE A 43 -5.26 -24.69 -26.40
CA ILE A 43 -3.81 -24.71 -26.64
C ILE A 43 -3.61 -25.53 -27.91
N ASN A 44 -3.04 -24.92 -28.94
CA ASN A 44 -2.68 -25.59 -30.19
C ASN A 44 -1.39 -26.40 -29.97
N ASP A 45 -1.49 -27.50 -29.20
CA ASP A 45 -0.38 -28.40 -28.92
C ASP A 45 -0.40 -29.57 -29.90
N SER A 46 0.19 -29.33 -31.09
CA SER A 46 0.36 -30.37 -32.10
C SER A 46 1.53 -31.34 -31.80
N GLU A 47 2.38 -30.99 -30.83
CA GLU A 47 3.54 -31.79 -30.44
C GLU A 47 3.38 -32.43 -29.04
N THR A 48 3.73 -33.70 -28.94
CA THR A 48 3.77 -34.36 -27.63
C THR A 48 4.87 -33.78 -26.75
N PHE A 49 4.70 -33.86 -25.42
CA PHE A 49 5.69 -33.39 -24.44
C PHE A 49 7.09 -33.98 -24.70
N LEU A 50 7.16 -35.27 -25.11
CA LEU A 50 8.40 -35.97 -25.43
C LEU A 50 9.05 -35.42 -26.69
N SER A 51 8.29 -35.13 -27.76
CA SER A 51 8.86 -34.57 -28.99
C SER A 51 9.37 -33.14 -28.77
N LYS A 52 8.71 -32.32 -27.96
CA LYS A 52 9.21 -31.01 -27.55
C LYS A 52 10.50 -31.08 -26.76
N LEU A 53 10.64 -32.05 -25.86
CA LEU A 53 11.88 -32.31 -25.10
C LEU A 53 13.03 -32.76 -26.00
N THR A 54 12.80 -33.69 -26.90
CA THR A 54 13.83 -34.19 -27.82
C THR A 54 14.29 -33.12 -28.80
N ASN A 55 13.37 -32.32 -29.36
CA ASN A 55 13.71 -31.21 -30.24
C ASN A 55 14.51 -30.12 -29.52
N LYS A 56 14.17 -29.79 -28.27
CA LYS A 56 14.91 -28.81 -27.43
C LYS A 56 16.28 -29.36 -27.04
N PHE A 57 16.39 -30.63 -26.74
CA PHE A 57 17.66 -31.27 -26.41
C PHE A 57 18.62 -31.27 -27.60
N GLN A 58 18.13 -31.61 -28.79
CA GLN A 58 18.93 -31.61 -30.02
C GLN A 58 19.40 -30.21 -30.40
N LYS A 59 18.56 -29.15 -30.15
CA LYS A 59 18.91 -27.77 -30.48
C LYS A 59 19.93 -27.15 -29.52
N ASN A 60 19.81 -27.37 -28.23
CA ASN A 60 20.74 -26.86 -27.21
C ASN A 60 20.61 -27.58 -25.86
N PRO A 61 21.38 -28.66 -25.63
CA PRO A 61 21.29 -29.47 -24.43
C PRO A 61 21.62 -28.70 -23.15
N PHE A 62 22.59 -27.77 -23.20
CA PHE A 62 22.94 -26.95 -22.04
C PHE A 62 21.80 -26.02 -21.62
N LYS A 63 21.11 -25.42 -22.60
CA LYS A 63 19.94 -24.58 -22.33
C LYS A 63 18.80 -25.37 -21.72
N LEU A 64 18.59 -26.62 -22.17
CA LEU A 64 17.56 -27.49 -21.62
C LEU A 64 17.88 -27.89 -20.17
N ILE A 65 19.11 -28.32 -19.88
CA ILE A 65 19.56 -28.68 -18.52
C ILE A 65 19.41 -27.47 -17.58
N ASN A 66 19.83 -26.29 -18.04
CA ASN A 66 19.71 -25.04 -17.29
C ASN A 66 18.24 -24.70 -16.96
N ASN A 67 17.33 -24.86 -17.93
CA ASN A 67 15.90 -24.63 -17.73
C ASN A 67 15.29 -25.64 -16.75
N ILE A 68 15.70 -26.90 -16.78
CA ILE A 68 15.26 -27.92 -15.81
C ILE A 68 15.75 -27.57 -14.40
N LEU A 69 17.02 -27.20 -14.27
CA LEU A 69 17.61 -26.79 -12.98
C LEU A 69 16.89 -25.56 -12.41
N ASN A 70 16.65 -24.56 -13.25
CA ASN A 70 15.90 -23.36 -12.87
C ASN A 70 14.49 -23.69 -12.41
N GLY A 71 13.80 -24.62 -13.11
CA GLY A 71 12.48 -25.10 -12.72
C GLY A 71 12.48 -25.80 -11.36
N ILE A 72 13.50 -26.56 -11.04
CA ILE A 72 13.66 -27.23 -9.73
C ILE A 72 13.89 -26.18 -8.63
N ILE A 73 14.82 -25.24 -8.85
CA ILE A 73 15.12 -24.16 -7.89
C ILE A 73 13.87 -23.31 -7.64
N PHE A 74 13.16 -22.94 -8.69
CA PHE A 74 11.94 -22.16 -8.61
C PHE A 74 10.84 -22.88 -7.81
N LYS A 75 10.62 -24.19 -8.08
CA LYS A 75 9.67 -24.99 -7.30
C LYS A 75 10.05 -25.06 -5.82
N PHE A 76 11.35 -25.18 -5.52
CA PHE A 76 11.83 -25.20 -4.14
C PHE A 76 11.54 -23.88 -3.42
N ILE A 77 11.88 -22.75 -4.03
CA ILE A 77 11.55 -21.41 -3.50
C ILE A 77 10.05 -21.32 -3.23
N ARG A 78 9.23 -21.67 -4.21
CA ARG A 78 7.76 -21.60 -4.13
C ARG A 78 7.19 -22.43 -2.98
N VAL A 79 7.67 -23.65 -2.78
CA VAL A 79 7.22 -24.54 -1.68
C VAL A 79 7.49 -23.91 -0.31
N ILE A 80 8.66 -23.28 -0.14
CA ILE A 80 9.00 -22.59 1.12
C ILE A 80 8.07 -21.38 1.34
N GLU A 81 7.89 -20.56 0.31
CA GLU A 81 7.14 -19.31 0.43
C GLU A 81 5.63 -19.54 0.57
N ILE A 82 5.06 -20.52 -0.10
CA ILE A 82 3.64 -20.88 0.03
C ILE A 82 3.24 -21.08 1.49
N ARG A 83 4.09 -21.75 2.29
CA ARG A 83 3.80 -22.01 3.71
C ARG A 83 3.70 -20.71 4.52
N ILE A 84 4.50 -19.70 4.16
CA ILE A 84 4.50 -18.40 4.81
C ILE A 84 3.30 -17.57 4.35
N VAL A 85 3.06 -17.55 3.04
CA VAL A 85 2.04 -16.72 2.39
C VAL A 85 0.63 -17.18 2.76
N LYS A 86 0.34 -18.49 2.74
CA LYS A 86 -0.99 -19.02 3.11
C LYS A 86 -1.45 -18.62 4.52
N LYS A 87 -0.50 -18.47 5.46
CA LYS A 87 -0.83 -18.04 6.81
C LYS A 87 -1.26 -16.57 6.87
N ARG A 88 -0.63 -15.73 6.04
CA ARG A 88 -0.87 -14.27 6.03
C ARG A 88 -1.99 -13.86 5.06
N TYR A 89 -2.12 -14.59 3.95
CA TYR A 89 -3.06 -14.31 2.87
C TYR A 89 -3.95 -15.53 2.64
N PRO A 90 -5.07 -15.68 3.36
CA PRO A 90 -5.92 -16.87 3.30
C PRO A 90 -6.54 -17.09 1.92
N LYS A 91 -6.74 -16.05 1.12
CA LYS A 91 -7.27 -16.12 -0.26
C LYS A 91 -6.24 -16.65 -1.27
N PHE A 92 -4.95 -16.69 -0.91
CA PHE A 92 -3.89 -17.14 -1.81
C PHE A 92 -4.06 -18.61 -2.18
N GLN A 93 -4.09 -18.91 -3.49
CA GLN A 93 -4.34 -20.24 -4.05
C GLN A 93 -5.67 -20.87 -3.62
N THR A 94 -6.68 -20.08 -3.35
CA THR A 94 -8.06 -20.54 -3.21
C THR A 94 -8.75 -20.40 -4.56
N TYR A 95 -9.49 -21.43 -4.97
CA TYR A 95 -10.22 -21.51 -6.24
C TYR A 95 -11.66 -21.85 -5.94
N THR A 96 -12.58 -21.29 -6.73
CA THR A 96 -14.02 -21.53 -6.61
C THR A 96 -14.55 -22.15 -7.90
N ASP A 97 -15.25 -23.28 -7.81
CA ASP A 97 -15.89 -23.88 -8.97
C ASP A 97 -17.17 -23.11 -9.29
N ILE A 98 -17.19 -22.47 -10.46
CA ILE A 98 -18.32 -21.69 -10.95
C ILE A 98 -19.18 -22.45 -11.98
N SER A 99 -18.91 -23.71 -12.24
CA SER A 99 -19.66 -24.52 -13.21
C SER A 99 -21.12 -24.75 -12.84
N SER A 100 -21.43 -24.71 -11.53
CA SER A 100 -22.79 -24.89 -11.00
C SER A 100 -23.61 -23.60 -10.91
N PHE A 101 -23.03 -22.42 -11.17
CA PHE A 101 -23.71 -21.14 -11.10
C PHE A 101 -24.51 -20.89 -12.39
N SER A 102 -25.81 -21.17 -12.36
CA SER A 102 -26.72 -20.99 -13.52
C SER A 102 -27.08 -19.54 -13.82
N GLU A 103 -26.71 -18.62 -12.94
CA GLU A 103 -27.00 -17.18 -13.04
C GLU A 103 -26.07 -16.42 -13.98
N PHE A 104 -24.91 -16.99 -14.33
CA PHE A 104 -23.95 -16.34 -15.20
C PHE A 104 -24.12 -16.77 -16.66
N GLU A 105 -24.19 -15.80 -17.56
CA GLU A 105 -24.12 -16.07 -18.99
C GLU A 105 -22.72 -16.52 -19.39
N MET A 106 -22.61 -17.74 -19.94
CA MET A 106 -21.32 -18.32 -20.34
C MET A 106 -21.19 -18.35 -21.87
N VAL A 107 -20.14 -17.75 -22.38
CA VAL A 107 -19.77 -17.77 -23.81
C VAL A 107 -18.52 -18.61 -24.00
N LYS A 108 -18.69 -19.78 -24.66
CA LYS A 108 -17.55 -20.63 -25.04
C LYS A 108 -16.96 -20.14 -26.36
N VAL A 109 -15.66 -19.86 -26.37
CA VAL A 109 -14.91 -19.41 -27.53
C VAL A 109 -13.90 -20.48 -27.97
N ASN A 110 -13.46 -20.39 -29.23
CA ASN A 110 -12.42 -21.24 -29.80
C ASN A 110 -11.12 -20.45 -30.06
N ALA A 111 -10.75 -19.58 -29.11
CA ALA A 111 -9.55 -18.76 -29.24
C ALA A 111 -8.29 -19.63 -29.36
N LEU A 112 -7.38 -19.25 -30.25
CA LEU A 112 -6.14 -19.96 -30.53
C LEU A 112 -5.01 -19.33 -29.72
N ARG A 113 -4.28 -20.14 -28.96
CA ARG A 113 -3.07 -19.69 -28.25
C ARG A 113 -1.82 -20.08 -29.03
N SER A 114 -1.01 -19.08 -29.41
CA SER A 114 0.27 -19.31 -30.07
C SER A 114 1.35 -19.79 -29.11
N GLU A 115 2.49 -20.32 -29.63
CA GLU A 115 3.68 -20.70 -28.84
C GLU A 115 4.25 -19.56 -27.99
N TYR A 116 4.04 -18.31 -28.42
CA TYR A 116 4.47 -17.09 -27.72
C TYR A 116 3.44 -16.58 -26.70
N SER A 117 2.47 -17.40 -26.31
CA SER A 117 1.40 -17.02 -25.39
C SER A 117 0.45 -15.91 -25.87
N PHE A 118 0.43 -15.60 -27.17
CA PHE A 118 -0.59 -14.74 -27.75
C PHE A 118 -1.90 -15.50 -27.93
N VAL A 119 -3.01 -14.81 -27.67
CA VAL A 119 -4.37 -15.35 -27.80
C VAL A 119 -5.13 -14.53 -28.82
N GLU A 120 -5.57 -15.20 -29.89
CA GLU A 120 -6.35 -14.61 -30.98
C GLU A 120 -7.71 -15.27 -31.07
N PHE A 121 -8.75 -14.46 -31.23
CA PHE A 121 -10.13 -14.90 -31.36
C PHE A 121 -10.48 -15.13 -32.81
N THR A 122 -11.20 -16.21 -33.11
CA THR A 122 -11.66 -16.47 -34.47
C THR A 122 -12.73 -15.45 -34.90
N HIS A 123 -12.94 -15.30 -36.18
CA HIS A 123 -14.00 -14.40 -36.69
C HIS A 123 -15.40 -14.76 -36.17
N GLN A 124 -15.64 -16.06 -35.94
CA GLN A 124 -16.89 -16.55 -35.38
C GLN A 124 -17.06 -16.14 -33.92
N ASP A 125 -15.98 -16.21 -33.12
CA ASP A 125 -15.98 -15.77 -31.73
C ASP A 125 -16.20 -14.26 -31.63
N LEU A 126 -15.54 -13.48 -32.49
CA LEU A 126 -15.68 -12.01 -32.53
C LEU A 126 -17.13 -11.61 -32.86
N LYS A 127 -17.76 -12.27 -33.84
CA LYS A 127 -19.18 -12.04 -34.16
C LYS A 127 -20.07 -12.32 -32.94
N LEU A 128 -19.90 -13.48 -32.31
CA LEU A 128 -20.63 -13.87 -31.11
C LEU A 128 -20.49 -12.84 -29.97
N LEU A 129 -19.27 -12.35 -29.72
CA LEU A 129 -19.01 -11.37 -28.66
C LEU A 129 -19.56 -9.97 -29.03
N THR A 130 -19.54 -9.59 -30.29
CA THR A 130 -20.12 -8.34 -30.78
C THR A 130 -21.65 -8.31 -30.56
N GLU A 131 -22.36 -9.44 -30.79
CA GLU A 131 -23.79 -9.59 -30.54
C GLU A 131 -24.15 -9.39 -29.06
N LYS A 132 -23.19 -9.64 -28.12
CA LYS A 132 -23.38 -9.40 -26.67
C LYS A 132 -23.39 -7.92 -26.30
N SER A 133 -22.91 -7.02 -27.18
CA SER A 133 -22.89 -5.56 -26.95
C SER A 133 -22.23 -5.18 -25.60
N LEU A 134 -21.04 -5.72 -25.33
CA LEU A 134 -20.29 -5.49 -24.09
C LEU A 134 -19.79 -4.05 -24.03
N ASP A 135 -19.94 -3.39 -22.88
CA ASP A 135 -19.38 -2.06 -22.67
C ASP A 135 -17.85 -2.14 -22.40
N CYS A 136 -17.39 -3.12 -21.62
CA CYS A 136 -15.96 -3.42 -21.44
C CYS A 136 -15.73 -4.92 -21.27
N ILE A 137 -14.50 -5.36 -21.50
CA ILE A 137 -14.04 -6.72 -21.18
C ILE A 137 -12.91 -6.61 -20.18
N VAL A 138 -12.95 -7.42 -19.11
CA VAL A 138 -11.83 -7.61 -18.18
C VAL A 138 -11.11 -8.90 -18.53
N HIS A 139 -9.81 -8.82 -18.79
CA HIS A 139 -8.98 -9.97 -19.08
C HIS A 139 -8.32 -10.50 -17.80
N CYS A 140 -8.86 -11.60 -17.28
CA CYS A 140 -8.33 -12.33 -16.11
C CYS A 140 -7.66 -13.65 -16.48
N GLY A 141 -7.68 -14.03 -17.76
CA GLY A 141 -7.08 -15.25 -18.26
C GLY A 141 -5.57 -15.13 -18.50
N SER A 142 -4.95 -16.26 -18.81
CA SER A 142 -3.54 -16.33 -19.19
C SER A 142 -3.34 -15.98 -20.66
N GLY A 143 -2.16 -15.42 -20.98
CA GLY A 143 -1.80 -15.05 -22.36
C GLY A 143 -2.00 -13.56 -22.64
N ILE A 144 -1.54 -13.14 -23.82
CA ILE A 144 -1.62 -11.74 -24.28
C ILE A 144 -2.65 -11.67 -25.39
N LEU A 145 -3.72 -10.92 -25.19
CA LEU A 145 -4.75 -10.74 -26.20
C LEU A 145 -4.24 -9.87 -27.35
N LYS A 146 -4.55 -10.30 -28.58
CA LYS A 146 -4.24 -9.58 -29.82
C LYS A 146 -5.42 -9.56 -30.78
N GLY A 147 -5.33 -8.64 -31.75
CA GLY A 147 -6.29 -8.54 -32.87
C GLY A 147 -7.59 -7.82 -32.51
N GLU A 148 -8.62 -8.09 -33.29
CA GLU A 148 -9.89 -7.33 -33.26
C GLU A 148 -10.69 -7.42 -31.95
N ILE A 149 -10.40 -8.40 -31.09
CA ILE A 149 -11.04 -8.50 -29.76
C ILE A 149 -10.86 -7.20 -28.96
N LEU A 150 -9.77 -6.47 -29.16
CA LEU A 150 -9.48 -5.23 -28.45
C LEU A 150 -10.47 -4.10 -28.78
N ASN A 151 -11.15 -4.20 -29.95
CA ASN A 151 -12.12 -3.22 -30.45
C ASN A 151 -13.58 -3.62 -30.21
N VAL A 152 -13.84 -4.87 -29.80
CA VAL A 152 -15.21 -5.37 -29.61
C VAL A 152 -15.95 -4.60 -28.51
N PRO A 153 -15.39 -4.37 -27.29
CA PRO A 153 -16.11 -3.64 -26.25
C PRO A 153 -15.94 -2.12 -26.41
N LYS A 154 -17.01 -1.38 -26.08
CA LYS A 154 -17.05 0.10 -26.21
C LYS A 154 -15.88 0.82 -25.51
N PHE A 155 -15.55 0.42 -24.29
CA PHE A 155 -14.46 1.01 -23.49
C PHE A 155 -13.14 0.25 -23.62
N GLY A 156 -13.09 -0.79 -24.47
CA GLY A 156 -11.90 -1.61 -24.70
C GLY A 156 -11.74 -2.75 -23.70
N VAL A 157 -10.61 -3.43 -23.82
CA VAL A 157 -10.22 -4.53 -22.93
C VAL A 157 -9.32 -4.01 -21.84
N ILE A 158 -9.75 -4.23 -20.59
CA ILE A 158 -9.01 -3.82 -19.39
C ILE A 158 -8.29 -5.04 -18.81
N THR A 159 -7.06 -4.88 -18.41
CA THR A 159 -6.29 -5.93 -17.74
C THR A 159 -5.53 -5.34 -16.56
N TYR A 160 -5.31 -6.17 -15.55
CA TYR A 160 -4.31 -5.91 -14.53
C TYR A 160 -3.21 -6.96 -14.64
N GLU A 161 -2.02 -6.63 -14.19
CA GLU A 161 -0.91 -7.56 -14.28
C GLU A 161 -1.05 -8.63 -13.18
N SER A 162 -1.50 -9.83 -13.57
CA SER A 162 -1.64 -11.00 -12.68
C SER A 162 -0.55 -12.03 -12.89
N ARG A 163 0.54 -11.66 -13.58
CA ARG A 163 1.61 -12.60 -13.90
C ARG A 163 2.31 -13.11 -12.65
N GLU A 164 2.71 -14.38 -12.68
CA GLU A 164 3.47 -15.02 -11.61
C GLU A 164 4.79 -14.29 -11.30
N ALA A 165 5.35 -13.56 -12.28
CA ALA A 165 6.58 -12.78 -12.16
C ALA A 165 6.40 -11.40 -11.49
N LEU A 166 5.17 -10.93 -11.31
CA LEU A 166 4.90 -9.59 -10.78
C LEU A 166 5.56 -9.40 -9.40
N GLY A 167 6.36 -8.34 -9.26
CA GLY A 167 7.03 -7.98 -8.02
C GLY A 167 8.25 -8.84 -7.65
N PHE A 168 8.69 -9.77 -8.53
CA PHE A 168 9.86 -10.63 -8.27
C PHE A 168 11.17 -9.87 -8.33
N SER A 169 11.36 -9.03 -9.36
CA SER A 169 12.58 -8.26 -9.58
C SER A 169 12.85 -7.30 -8.43
N GLU A 170 11.82 -6.65 -7.92
CA GLU A 170 11.90 -5.69 -6.83
C GLU A 170 12.39 -6.38 -5.55
N VAL A 171 11.87 -7.57 -5.26
CA VAL A 171 12.33 -8.35 -4.10
C VAL A 171 13.78 -8.78 -4.26
N VAL A 172 14.20 -9.23 -5.45
CA VAL A 172 15.59 -9.65 -5.73
C VAL A 172 16.56 -8.47 -5.62
N ASN A 173 16.16 -7.32 -6.11
CA ASN A 173 17.01 -6.12 -6.13
C ASN A 173 17.07 -5.44 -4.76
N GLY A 174 16.03 -5.59 -3.93
CA GLY A 174 15.87 -4.86 -2.69
C GLY A 174 15.25 -3.49 -2.91
N ASP A 175 14.42 -3.37 -3.95
CA ASP A 175 13.75 -2.11 -4.28
C ASP A 175 12.75 -1.76 -3.17
N PRO A 176 12.63 -0.50 -2.76
CA PRO A 176 11.77 -0.11 -1.64
C PRO A 176 10.30 -0.29 -1.94
N SER A 177 9.89 -0.14 -3.20
CA SER A 177 8.49 -0.22 -3.63
C SER A 177 8.31 -1.12 -4.84
N SER A 178 7.13 -1.72 -4.92
CA SER A 178 6.64 -2.53 -6.03
C SER A 178 5.35 -1.96 -6.56
N ILE A 179 5.16 -1.96 -7.86
CA ILE A 179 4.07 -1.25 -8.52
C ILE A 179 3.15 -2.22 -9.22
N PHE A 180 1.86 -1.93 -9.18
CA PHE A 180 0.85 -2.56 -10.01
C PHE A 180 0.21 -1.53 -10.95
N GLU A 181 -0.28 -1.99 -12.09
CA GLU A 181 -0.92 -1.17 -13.10
C GLU A 181 -2.20 -1.85 -13.60
N ILE A 182 -3.24 -1.04 -13.78
CA ILE A 182 -4.46 -1.42 -14.49
C ILE A 182 -4.42 -0.69 -15.83
N LYS A 183 -4.49 -1.46 -16.92
CA LYS A 183 -4.25 -0.97 -18.28
C LYS A 183 -5.42 -1.26 -19.19
N LYS A 184 -5.64 -0.40 -20.14
CA LYS A 184 -6.39 -0.73 -21.36
C LYS A 184 -5.41 -1.29 -22.38
N LEU A 185 -5.72 -2.48 -22.90
CA LEU A 185 -4.93 -3.10 -23.96
C LEU A 185 -5.07 -2.32 -25.27
N SER A 186 -3.94 -2.18 -25.96
CA SER A 186 -3.84 -1.50 -27.26
C SER A 186 -3.25 -2.43 -28.32
N HIS A 187 -3.47 -2.12 -29.60
CA HIS A 187 -2.89 -2.86 -30.70
C HIS A 187 -1.35 -2.83 -30.67
N GLU A 188 -0.74 -3.84 -31.28
CA GLU A 188 0.72 -3.98 -31.37
C GLU A 188 1.35 -2.72 -31.99
N GLY A 189 2.38 -2.18 -31.32
CA GLY A 189 3.02 -0.92 -31.72
C GLY A 189 2.38 0.35 -31.16
N SER A 190 1.20 0.26 -30.55
CA SER A 190 0.57 1.36 -29.81
C SER A 190 1.00 1.32 -28.34
N LYS A 191 1.14 2.51 -27.72
CA LYS A 191 1.43 2.59 -26.29
C LYS A 191 0.20 2.14 -25.48
N GLU A 192 0.39 1.20 -24.55
CA GLU A 192 -0.66 0.80 -23.60
C GLU A 192 -1.14 2.02 -22.81
N GLU A 193 -2.43 2.10 -22.56
CA GLU A 193 -3.03 3.18 -21.80
C GLU A 193 -3.18 2.78 -20.33
N ILE A 194 -2.43 3.43 -19.43
CA ILE A 194 -2.53 3.21 -17.99
C ILE A 194 -3.78 3.93 -17.48
N LEU A 195 -4.72 3.18 -16.94
CA LEU A 195 -5.95 3.69 -16.36
C LEU A 195 -5.79 3.99 -14.88
N PHE A 196 -5.01 3.16 -14.18
CA PHE A 196 -4.69 3.31 -12.77
C PHE A 196 -3.35 2.63 -12.45
N ASN A 197 -2.63 3.17 -11.50
CA ASN A 197 -1.42 2.56 -10.95
C ASN A 197 -1.27 2.89 -9.47
N GLY A 198 -0.56 2.04 -8.74
CA GLY A 198 -0.23 2.26 -7.34
C GLY A 198 1.08 1.56 -6.96
N SER A 199 1.74 2.09 -5.95
CA SER A 199 3.02 1.60 -5.44
C SER A 199 2.88 1.15 -4.00
N LEU A 200 3.25 -0.10 -3.71
CA LEU A 200 3.22 -0.72 -2.38
C LEU A 200 4.64 -0.93 -1.86
N MET A 201 4.80 -0.97 -0.55
CA MET A 201 6.07 -1.36 0.07
C MET A 201 6.44 -2.79 -0.36
N THR A 202 7.64 -2.96 -0.92
CA THR A 202 8.11 -4.27 -1.36
C THR A 202 8.24 -5.22 -0.17
N SER A 203 7.57 -6.36 -0.26
CA SER A 203 7.70 -7.42 0.75
C SER A 203 9.08 -8.06 0.73
N ASN A 204 9.42 -8.73 1.82
CA ASN A 204 10.70 -9.43 1.95
C ASN A 204 10.75 -10.83 1.32
N ILE A 205 9.65 -11.28 0.66
CA ILE A 205 9.57 -12.51 -0.14
C ILE A 205 8.66 -12.28 -1.35
N TRP A 206 8.98 -12.97 -2.43
CA TRP A 206 8.32 -12.77 -3.70
C TRP A 206 6.82 -13.10 -3.69
N LEU A 207 6.40 -14.28 -3.22
CA LEU A 207 4.98 -14.63 -3.25
C LEU A 207 4.11 -13.70 -2.38
N ALA A 208 4.64 -13.19 -1.26
CA ALA A 208 3.91 -12.19 -0.47
C ALA A 208 3.80 -10.86 -1.23
N ASN A 209 4.87 -10.44 -1.91
CA ASN A 209 4.90 -9.24 -2.73
C ASN A 209 3.90 -9.34 -3.90
N ASN A 210 3.95 -10.46 -4.63
CA ASN A 210 3.03 -10.76 -5.72
C ASN A 210 1.57 -10.74 -5.26
N THR A 211 1.27 -11.43 -4.14
CA THR A 211 -0.09 -11.55 -3.61
C THR A 211 -0.67 -10.18 -3.23
N GLN A 212 0.10 -9.35 -2.51
CA GLN A 212 -0.39 -8.01 -2.13
C GLN A 212 -0.64 -7.11 -3.34
N LEU A 213 0.19 -7.19 -4.38
CA LEU A 213 0.00 -6.42 -5.61
C LEU A 213 -1.27 -6.86 -6.34
N ILE A 214 -1.52 -8.17 -6.47
CA ILE A 214 -2.73 -8.70 -7.11
C ILE A 214 -3.97 -8.30 -6.31
N GLU A 215 -3.95 -8.44 -4.99
CA GLU A 215 -5.10 -8.12 -4.15
C GLU A 215 -5.46 -6.63 -4.23
N LYS A 216 -4.47 -5.74 -4.16
CA LYS A 216 -4.69 -4.29 -4.33
C LYS A 216 -5.18 -3.95 -5.73
N SER A 217 -4.56 -4.51 -6.78
CA SER A 217 -4.99 -4.24 -8.16
C SER A 217 -6.43 -4.69 -8.40
N ASN A 218 -6.86 -5.81 -7.82
CA ASN A 218 -8.24 -6.29 -7.95
C ASN A 218 -9.26 -5.32 -7.34
N ILE A 219 -8.98 -4.79 -6.15
CA ILE A 219 -9.87 -3.81 -5.49
C ILE A 219 -9.96 -2.52 -6.29
N PHE A 220 -8.83 -2.01 -6.78
CA PHE A 220 -8.82 -0.79 -7.57
C PHE A 220 -9.41 -1.00 -8.97
N LEU A 221 -9.34 -2.22 -9.52
CA LEU A 221 -10.08 -2.60 -10.73
C LEU A 221 -11.60 -2.51 -10.50
N MET A 222 -12.10 -3.04 -9.38
CA MET A 222 -13.52 -2.94 -9.03
C MET A 222 -13.98 -1.48 -8.87
N LYS A 223 -13.17 -0.65 -8.19
CA LYS A 223 -13.43 0.81 -8.07
C LYS A 223 -13.44 1.50 -9.45
N LEU A 224 -12.48 1.18 -10.32
CA LEU A 224 -12.41 1.72 -11.68
C LEU A 224 -13.63 1.33 -12.51
N LEU A 225 -14.09 0.07 -12.45
CA LEU A 225 -15.30 -0.38 -13.15
C LEU A 225 -16.54 0.35 -12.63
N LEU A 226 -16.64 0.57 -11.32
CA LEU A 226 -17.72 1.37 -10.72
C LEU A 226 -17.70 2.81 -11.24
N ASP A 227 -16.54 3.45 -11.29
CA ASP A 227 -16.40 4.80 -11.86
C ASP A 227 -16.79 4.86 -13.33
N ILE A 228 -16.41 3.84 -14.13
CA ILE A 228 -16.84 3.73 -15.53
C ILE A 228 -18.35 3.59 -15.63
N SER A 229 -18.98 2.81 -14.73
CA SER A 229 -20.42 2.60 -14.72
C SER A 229 -21.21 3.88 -14.46
N ILE A 230 -20.71 4.72 -13.55
CA ILE A 230 -21.31 6.00 -13.15
C ILE A 230 -21.05 7.09 -14.20
N ARG A 231 -19.77 7.28 -14.56
CA ARG A 231 -19.34 8.40 -15.41
C ARG A 231 -19.45 8.13 -16.91
N ARG A 232 -19.62 6.88 -17.31
CA ARG A 232 -19.70 6.42 -18.72
C ARG A 232 -18.54 6.84 -19.59
N LYS A 233 -17.35 6.98 -18.99
CA LYS A 233 -16.08 7.28 -19.66
C LYS A 233 -14.91 6.62 -18.94
N LEU A 234 -13.83 6.34 -19.68
CA LEU A 234 -12.56 5.95 -19.09
C LEU A 234 -11.89 7.19 -18.47
N ILE A 235 -11.35 7.01 -17.29
CA ILE A 235 -10.51 8.01 -16.62
C ILE A 235 -9.08 7.52 -16.76
N LYS A 236 -8.19 8.39 -17.20
CA LYS A 236 -6.76 8.10 -17.27
C LYS A 236 -6.10 8.51 -15.98
N SER A 237 -5.07 7.77 -15.58
CA SER A 237 -4.20 8.20 -14.50
C SER A 237 -3.53 9.52 -14.87
N ASN A 238 -3.57 10.50 -13.96
CA ASN A 238 -2.94 11.81 -14.17
C ASN A 238 -1.41 11.75 -14.01
N ASP A 239 -0.86 10.69 -13.41
CA ASP A 239 0.57 10.50 -13.20
C ASP A 239 0.98 9.07 -13.60
N PRO A 240 1.13 8.81 -14.91
CA PRO A 240 1.70 7.55 -15.36
C PRO A 240 3.20 7.58 -15.07
N LYS A 241 3.59 7.30 -13.84
CA LYS A 241 5.00 6.96 -13.57
C LYS A 241 5.32 5.74 -14.43
N LEU A 242 5.93 5.98 -15.56
CA LEU A 242 6.43 4.95 -16.46
C LEU A 242 7.46 4.12 -15.72
N ILE A 243 7.01 2.99 -15.23
CA ILE A 243 7.91 1.99 -14.68
C ILE A 243 8.50 1.25 -15.85
N THR A 244 9.73 1.59 -16.15
CA THR A 244 10.60 0.73 -16.94
C THR A 244 11.03 -0.46 -16.09
N ASN A 245 10.08 -1.24 -15.59
CA ASN A 245 10.40 -2.53 -15.01
C ASN A 245 10.82 -3.43 -16.17
N LYS A 246 12.12 -3.55 -16.36
CA LYS A 246 12.68 -4.63 -17.16
C LYS A 246 12.17 -5.91 -16.51
N LEU A 247 11.17 -6.55 -17.13
CA LEU A 247 10.73 -7.89 -16.79
C LEU A 247 11.95 -8.79 -16.82
N HIS A 248 12.58 -9.00 -15.68
CA HIS A 248 13.61 -10.00 -15.58
C HIS A 248 12.89 -11.35 -15.70
N GLU A 249 13.22 -12.09 -16.75
CA GLU A 249 12.76 -13.47 -16.88
C GLU A 249 13.16 -14.21 -15.58
N ILE A 250 12.19 -14.67 -14.82
CA ILE A 250 12.40 -15.52 -13.61
C ILE A 250 13.27 -16.73 -13.94
N ASN A 251 13.38 -17.10 -15.21
CA ASN A 251 14.09 -18.27 -15.72
C ASN A 251 15.62 -18.13 -15.80
N SER A 252 16.21 -17.04 -15.32
CA SER A 252 17.67 -16.91 -15.27
C SER A 252 18.25 -17.52 -13.99
N THR A 253 19.17 -18.48 -14.13
CA THR A 253 19.85 -19.13 -12.99
C THR A 253 20.53 -18.15 -12.08
N SER A 254 21.15 -17.10 -12.62
CA SER A 254 21.83 -16.07 -11.86
C SER A 254 20.88 -15.29 -10.95
N ILE A 255 19.67 -14.99 -11.43
CA ILE A 255 18.63 -14.29 -10.68
C ILE A 255 18.07 -15.19 -9.58
N LEU A 256 17.80 -16.46 -9.88
CA LEU A 256 17.33 -17.42 -8.88
C LEU A 256 18.38 -17.66 -7.78
N LEU A 257 19.66 -17.77 -8.14
CA LEU A 257 20.75 -17.85 -7.16
C LEU A 257 20.86 -16.58 -6.32
N LYS A 258 20.76 -15.40 -6.94
CA LYS A 258 20.73 -14.14 -6.21
C LYS A 258 19.57 -14.11 -5.21
N TYR A 259 18.38 -14.60 -5.60
CA TYR A 259 17.23 -14.72 -4.72
C TYR A 259 17.48 -15.65 -3.53
N LEU A 260 18.01 -16.84 -3.77
CA LEU A 260 18.37 -17.78 -2.68
C LEU A 260 19.34 -17.14 -1.69
N LEU A 261 20.41 -16.50 -2.19
CA LEU A 261 21.45 -15.89 -1.36
C LEU A 261 20.98 -14.65 -0.58
N ARG A 262 20.15 -13.80 -1.19
CA ARG A 262 19.73 -12.54 -0.57
C ARG A 262 18.45 -12.66 0.26
N VAL A 263 17.58 -13.61 -0.09
CA VAL A 263 16.24 -13.72 0.51
C VAL A 263 16.10 -14.99 1.34
N ILE A 264 16.27 -16.15 0.74
CA ILE A 264 15.92 -17.42 1.40
C ILE A 264 16.94 -17.78 2.49
N PHE A 265 18.24 -17.82 2.18
CA PHE A 265 19.26 -18.23 3.17
C PHE A 265 19.35 -17.30 4.39
N PRO A 266 19.33 -15.95 4.26
CA PRO A 266 19.30 -15.07 5.41
C PRO A 266 18.08 -15.29 6.30
N LYS A 267 16.89 -15.56 5.72
CA LYS A 267 15.69 -15.86 6.50
C LYS A 267 15.80 -17.15 7.30
N ILE A 268 16.28 -18.22 6.67
CA ILE A 268 16.49 -19.49 7.36
C ILE A 268 17.50 -19.30 8.48
N PHE A 269 18.62 -18.64 8.20
CA PHE A 269 19.68 -18.36 9.17
C PHE A 269 19.18 -17.53 10.35
N ASN A 270 18.49 -16.42 10.09
CA ASN A 270 17.92 -15.58 11.12
C ASN A 270 16.85 -16.30 11.95
N SER A 271 16.06 -17.18 11.32
CA SER A 271 15.07 -18.01 12.04
C SER A 271 15.73 -19.01 13.00
N ILE A 272 16.90 -19.54 12.66
CA ILE A 272 17.68 -20.43 13.52
C ILE A 272 18.33 -19.63 14.66
N ILE A 273 18.96 -18.50 14.33
CA ILE A 273 19.63 -17.64 15.32
C ILE A 273 18.65 -17.06 16.33
N SER A 274 17.46 -16.64 15.89
CA SER A 274 16.44 -16.06 16.77
C SER A 274 15.92 -17.05 17.83
N LYS A 275 16.07 -18.34 17.59
CA LYS A 275 15.75 -19.38 18.59
C LYS A 275 16.84 -19.54 19.65
N ILE A 276 18.08 -19.17 19.34
CA ILE A 276 19.24 -19.33 20.22
C ILE A 276 19.52 -18.03 20.99
N LEU A 277 19.38 -16.89 20.31
CA LEU A 277 19.65 -15.56 20.87
C LEU A 277 18.33 -14.82 21.10
N SER A 278 18.31 -13.96 22.13
CA SER A 278 17.19 -13.01 22.31
C SER A 278 16.95 -12.21 21.03
N PRO A 279 15.69 -12.13 20.55
CA PRO A 279 15.40 -11.42 19.31
C PRO A 279 15.78 -9.94 19.40
N ASN A 280 16.19 -9.37 18.27
CA ASN A 280 16.32 -7.93 18.13
C ASN A 280 14.93 -7.33 17.94
N VAL A 281 14.66 -6.23 18.64
CA VAL A 281 13.49 -5.38 18.45
C VAL A 281 13.94 -4.03 17.89
N ILE A 282 13.08 -3.39 17.13
CA ILE A 282 13.23 -2.00 16.74
C ILE A 282 12.73 -1.17 17.92
N ARG A 283 13.56 -0.28 18.44
CA ARG A 283 13.20 0.62 19.53
C ARG A 283 13.33 2.05 19.07
N TYR A 284 12.23 2.76 19.06
CA TYR A 284 12.17 4.17 18.74
C TYR A 284 12.65 5.03 19.92
N SER A 285 13.06 6.24 19.63
CA SER A 285 13.42 7.30 20.55
C SER A 285 13.03 8.63 19.94
N VAL A 286 12.65 9.58 20.76
CA VAL A 286 12.33 10.96 20.35
C VAL A 286 13.52 11.87 20.64
N ALA A 287 13.72 12.87 19.79
CA ALA A 287 14.66 13.95 20.05
C ALA A 287 14.06 15.32 19.68
N TYR A 288 14.56 16.37 20.31
CA TYR A 288 14.09 17.73 20.12
C TYR A 288 15.24 18.73 19.99
N ALA A 289 14.96 19.86 19.34
CA ALA A 289 15.87 21.00 19.25
C ALA A 289 15.10 22.32 19.17
N TYR A 290 15.71 23.40 19.70
CA TYR A 290 15.16 24.75 19.51
C TYR A 290 15.34 25.26 18.08
N HIS A 291 14.55 26.23 17.69
CA HIS A 291 14.26 26.73 16.34
C HIS A 291 15.45 26.93 15.38
N GLU A 292 16.60 27.38 15.82
CA GLU A 292 17.75 27.64 14.94
C GLU A 292 18.38 26.36 14.32
N ALA A 293 17.91 25.19 14.72
CA ALA A 293 18.42 23.89 14.30
C ALA A 293 17.56 23.14 13.25
N HIS A 294 16.54 23.78 12.69
CA HIS A 294 15.45 23.12 12.00
C HIS A 294 15.81 22.14 10.90
N THR A 295 16.83 22.29 10.16
CA THR A 295 16.89 21.56 8.91
C THR A 295 18.26 21.01 8.54
N LYS A 296 19.32 21.41 9.24
CA LYS A 296 20.67 21.05 8.78
C LYS A 296 21.56 20.32 9.78
N LYS A 297 21.09 20.12 11.04
CA LYS A 297 21.95 19.54 12.10
C LYS A 297 21.16 18.64 13.05
N LEU A 298 20.44 17.67 12.50
CA LEU A 298 19.67 16.67 13.26
C LEU A 298 20.55 15.89 14.27
N GLU A 299 21.85 15.82 14.02
CA GLU A 299 22.84 15.25 14.94
C GLU A 299 22.87 15.93 16.32
N TYR A 300 22.53 17.22 16.40
CA TYR A 300 22.50 18.00 17.65
C TYR A 300 21.18 17.95 18.40
N TYR A 301 20.14 17.30 17.85
CA TYR A 301 18.88 17.11 18.57
C TYR A 301 19.12 16.34 19.86
N LYS A 302 18.57 16.82 20.96
CA LYS A 302 18.68 16.19 22.27
C LYS A 302 17.74 14.99 22.34
N GLU A 303 18.30 13.82 22.59
CA GLU A 303 17.56 12.58 22.71
C GLU A 303 16.84 12.52 24.07
N VAL A 304 15.57 12.15 24.04
CA VAL A 304 14.77 11.81 25.22
C VAL A 304 15.12 10.38 25.62
N ILE A 305 15.45 10.16 26.88
CA ILE A 305 15.71 8.82 27.41
C ILE A 305 14.37 8.08 27.54
N ASN A 306 14.22 6.99 26.83
CA ASN A 306 13.03 6.16 26.93
C ASN A 306 12.85 5.63 28.37
N PRO A 307 11.61 5.67 28.90
CA PRO A 307 11.33 5.00 30.14
C PRO A 307 11.53 3.48 30.03
N LYS A 308 11.76 2.81 31.17
CA LYS A 308 12.07 1.38 31.21
C LYS A 308 10.93 0.53 30.65
N GLY A 309 11.29 -0.45 29.79
CA GLY A 309 10.35 -1.42 29.23
C GLY A 309 9.38 -0.87 28.17
N ARG A 310 9.67 0.28 27.59
CA ARG A 310 8.85 0.95 26.57
C ARG A 310 9.69 1.83 25.64
N PHE A 311 9.09 2.38 24.61
CA PHE A 311 9.70 3.38 23.74
C PHE A 311 8.74 4.50 23.41
N LEU A 312 9.30 5.64 23.02
CA LEU A 312 8.58 6.82 22.57
C LEU A 312 8.78 7.03 21.08
N ALA A 313 7.68 7.33 20.36
CA ALA A 313 7.65 7.62 18.92
C ALA A 313 6.62 8.70 18.59
N ASP A 314 6.46 9.06 17.31
CA ASP A 314 5.45 9.96 16.77
C ASP A 314 5.31 11.28 17.55
N PRO A 315 6.38 12.10 17.69
CA PRO A 315 6.30 13.29 18.52
C PRO A 315 5.58 14.44 17.83
N PHE A 316 4.67 15.10 18.58
CA PHE A 316 4.01 16.35 18.21
C PHE A 316 4.27 17.44 19.24
N VAL A 317 4.70 18.61 18.75
CA VAL A 317 4.92 19.79 19.59
C VAL A 317 3.63 20.56 19.74
N PHE A 318 3.36 21.00 20.98
CA PHE A 318 2.25 21.88 21.28
C PHE A 318 2.67 22.97 22.29
N GLU A 319 2.39 24.22 21.98
CA GLU A 319 2.64 25.35 22.88
C GLU A 319 1.39 25.68 23.68
N HIS A 320 1.55 25.76 25.01
CA HIS A 320 0.50 26.17 25.90
C HIS A 320 1.06 27.04 27.03
N ASN A 321 0.51 28.26 27.21
CA ASN A 321 0.95 29.26 28.20
C ASN A 321 2.45 29.56 28.16
N ASN A 322 3.02 29.71 26.94
CA ASN A 322 4.43 29.94 26.64
C ASN A 322 5.38 28.77 27.00
N ASP A 323 4.85 27.62 27.40
CA ASP A 323 5.61 26.39 27.60
C ASP A 323 5.44 25.45 26.40
N ASN A 324 6.50 24.74 26.01
CA ASN A 324 6.43 23.72 24.98
C ASN A 324 6.20 22.32 25.59
N TYR A 325 5.29 21.60 24.99
CA TYR A 325 4.97 20.22 25.32
C TYR A 325 5.20 19.32 24.10
N ILE A 326 5.64 18.10 24.33
CA ILE A 326 5.81 17.07 23.29
C ILE A 326 4.89 15.92 23.64
N PHE A 327 3.86 15.70 22.83
CA PHE A 327 2.99 14.53 22.90
C PHE A 327 3.60 13.42 22.07
N VAL A 328 3.56 12.18 22.57
CA VAL A 328 4.24 11.03 21.95
C VAL A 328 3.40 9.78 22.05
N GLU A 329 3.55 8.88 21.10
CA GLU A 329 3.25 7.47 21.32
C GLU A 329 4.20 6.92 22.39
N ASP A 330 3.66 6.21 23.37
CA ASP A 330 4.39 5.53 24.42
C ASP A 330 4.02 4.03 24.40
N LEU A 331 4.81 3.23 23.66
CA LEU A 331 4.55 1.80 23.48
C LEU A 331 5.17 0.98 24.59
N PHE A 332 4.35 0.26 25.31
CA PHE A 332 4.73 -0.62 26.41
C PHE A 332 5.00 -2.04 25.89
N PHE A 333 6.19 -2.59 26.15
CA PHE A 333 6.54 -3.93 25.66
C PHE A 333 5.82 -5.09 26.36
N ASN A 334 5.24 -4.87 27.55
CA ASN A 334 4.58 -5.92 28.32
C ASN A 334 3.24 -6.34 27.72
N ASP A 335 2.48 -5.41 27.17
CA ASP A 335 1.17 -5.63 26.54
C ASP A 335 1.15 -5.28 25.05
N ASN A 336 2.28 -4.77 24.53
CA ASN A 336 2.45 -4.32 23.13
C ASN A 336 1.37 -3.30 22.71
N LYS A 337 0.99 -2.40 23.65
CA LYS A 337 -0.05 -1.39 23.46
C LYS A 337 0.54 0.01 23.56
N GLY A 338 0.27 0.86 22.57
CA GLY A 338 0.59 2.29 22.58
C GLY A 338 -0.42 3.08 23.39
N ARG A 339 0.08 4.07 24.11
CA ARG A 339 -0.64 5.08 24.88
C ARG A 339 -0.11 6.44 24.48
N ILE A 340 -0.82 7.51 24.81
CA ILE A 340 -0.30 8.85 24.61
C ILE A 340 0.29 9.37 25.90
N SER A 341 1.57 9.73 25.85
CA SER A 341 2.31 10.38 26.94
C SER A 341 2.72 11.79 26.56
N VAL A 342 3.05 12.60 27.56
CA VAL A 342 3.49 13.98 27.35
C VAL A 342 4.76 14.29 28.13
N LEU A 343 5.61 15.11 27.49
CA LEU A 343 6.79 15.72 28.09
C LEU A 343 6.63 17.23 28.07
N LYS A 344 7.11 17.91 29.11
CA LYS A 344 7.23 19.36 29.16
C LYS A 344 8.68 19.78 28.93
N ILE A 345 8.94 20.81 28.15
CA ILE A 345 10.28 21.34 27.92
C ILE A 345 10.49 22.58 28.81
N VAL A 346 11.46 22.50 29.71
CA VAL A 346 11.82 23.56 30.65
C VAL A 346 13.33 23.78 30.60
N ASP A 347 13.78 25.00 30.38
CA ASP A 347 15.21 25.36 30.37
C ASP A 347 16.08 24.41 29.51
N ASN A 348 15.61 24.08 28.33
CA ASN A 348 16.27 23.16 27.41
C ASN A 348 16.48 21.73 27.97
N LYS A 349 15.65 21.33 28.96
CA LYS A 349 15.51 19.98 29.50
C LYS A 349 14.08 19.52 29.35
N TYR A 350 13.87 18.23 29.39
CA TYR A 350 12.49 17.68 29.41
C TYR A 350 12.13 17.17 30.81
N GLU A 351 10.89 17.31 31.14
CA GLU A 351 10.23 16.64 32.27
C GLU A 351 9.20 15.66 31.70
N PHE A 352 9.30 14.40 32.05
CA PHE A 352 8.34 13.39 31.63
C PHE A 352 7.13 13.40 32.55
N LEU A 353 5.97 13.87 32.07
CA LEU A 353 4.76 14.03 32.87
C LEU A 353 3.93 12.73 32.96
N GLY A 354 4.14 11.79 32.03
CA GLY A 354 3.50 10.48 32.02
C GLY A 354 2.40 10.32 30.99
N VAL A 355 1.62 9.22 31.14
CA VAL A 355 0.49 8.87 30.27
C VAL A 355 -0.66 9.84 30.52
N VAL A 356 -1.23 10.40 29.45
CA VAL A 356 -2.36 11.35 29.50
C VAL A 356 -3.62 10.82 28.81
N LEU A 357 -3.46 9.84 27.89
CA LEU A 357 -4.59 9.17 27.23
C LEU A 357 -4.27 7.68 27.03
N GLU A 358 -5.19 6.83 27.47
CA GLU A 358 -5.15 5.37 27.32
C GLU A 358 -6.53 4.84 26.97
N GLU A 359 -6.59 3.87 26.05
CA GLU A 359 -7.78 3.14 25.65
C GLU A 359 -7.55 1.63 25.77
N ASP A 360 -8.56 0.80 25.54
CA ASP A 360 -8.42 -0.66 25.52
C ASP A 360 -7.65 -1.13 24.27
N PHE A 361 -7.52 -0.31 23.24
CA PHE A 361 -6.82 -0.53 21.99
C PHE A 361 -5.56 0.34 21.89
N HIS A 362 -4.75 0.09 20.87
CA HIS A 362 -3.52 0.84 20.61
C HIS A 362 -3.81 2.27 20.16
N LEU A 363 -3.07 3.23 20.75
CA LEU A 363 -3.05 4.63 20.34
C LEU A 363 -1.62 5.04 19.95
N SER A 364 -1.50 5.76 18.84
CA SER A 364 -0.24 6.37 18.34
C SER A 364 -0.51 7.72 17.67
N PHE A 365 0.51 8.35 17.12
CA PHE A 365 0.40 9.55 16.28
C PHE A 365 -0.53 10.63 16.85
N PRO A 366 -0.21 11.25 18.02
CA PRO A 366 -1.10 12.16 18.75
C PRO A 366 -1.16 13.55 18.09
N PHE A 367 -1.86 13.67 16.96
CA PHE A 367 -2.04 14.97 16.30
C PHE A 367 -2.85 15.90 17.19
N ILE A 368 -2.20 16.95 17.71
CA ILE A 368 -2.77 17.90 18.66
C ILE A 368 -2.88 19.28 18.02
N PHE A 369 -3.99 19.98 18.27
CA PHE A 369 -4.25 21.32 17.73
C PHE A 369 -5.19 22.13 18.63
N ARG A 370 -5.28 23.45 18.36
CA ARG A 370 -6.19 24.38 19.04
C ARG A 370 -7.24 24.88 18.07
N GLU A 371 -8.47 24.93 18.53
CA GLU A 371 -9.60 25.56 17.84
C GLU A 371 -10.46 26.32 18.83
N ASN A 372 -10.64 27.66 18.61
CA ASN A 372 -11.49 28.52 19.44
C ASN A 372 -11.22 28.37 20.96
N ASP A 373 -9.98 28.53 21.40
CA ASP A 373 -9.52 28.36 22.78
C ASP A 373 -9.61 26.93 23.37
N GLU A 374 -10.19 26.00 22.66
CA GLU A 374 -10.24 24.59 23.05
C GLU A 374 -9.08 23.80 22.44
N ILE A 375 -8.58 22.81 23.16
CA ILE A 375 -7.49 21.94 22.72
C ILE A 375 -8.05 20.57 22.40
N TYR A 376 -7.68 20.06 21.23
CA TYR A 376 -8.12 18.77 20.71
C TYR A 376 -6.95 17.89 20.32
N MET A 377 -7.19 16.58 20.31
CA MET A 377 -6.25 15.56 19.82
C MET A 377 -6.97 14.56 18.94
N ILE A 378 -6.31 14.15 17.85
CA ILE A 378 -6.73 13.04 17.00
C ILE A 378 -5.59 12.02 17.04
N PRO A 379 -5.59 11.04 17.96
CA PRO A 379 -4.63 9.94 17.90
C PRO A 379 -5.04 8.93 16.82
N GLU A 380 -4.10 8.14 16.32
CA GLU A 380 -4.41 6.96 15.53
C GLU A 380 -5.20 5.96 16.38
N SER A 381 -6.33 5.49 15.83
CA SER A 381 -7.25 4.54 16.46
C SER A 381 -7.72 3.44 15.49
N HIS A 382 -6.85 3.04 14.54
CA HIS A 382 -7.22 2.11 13.46
C HIS A 382 -7.71 0.75 13.95
N GLU A 383 -7.26 0.27 15.12
CA GLU A 383 -7.74 -0.98 15.73
C GLU A 383 -9.22 -0.92 16.11
N HIS A 384 -9.76 0.27 16.38
CA HIS A 384 -11.18 0.48 16.64
C HIS A 384 -12.00 0.77 15.38
N ASN A 385 -11.34 0.92 14.21
CA ASN A 385 -11.96 1.24 12.91
C ASN A 385 -12.74 2.56 12.90
N ASP A 386 -12.21 3.58 13.54
CA ASP A 386 -12.77 4.95 13.52
C ASP A 386 -11.67 6.01 13.60
N ILE A 387 -12.06 7.27 13.35
CA ILE A 387 -11.23 8.46 13.58
C ILE A 387 -11.87 9.25 14.72
N ARG A 388 -11.15 9.36 15.85
CA ARG A 388 -11.63 9.94 17.12
C ARG A 388 -11.06 11.31 17.37
N LEU A 389 -11.92 12.24 17.77
CA LEU A 389 -11.56 13.55 18.27
C LEU A 389 -11.71 13.56 19.79
N TYR A 390 -10.59 13.76 20.49
CA TYR A 390 -10.59 13.96 21.95
C TYR A 390 -10.47 15.44 22.28
N LYS A 391 -11.20 15.89 23.29
CA LYS A 391 -11.15 17.26 23.83
C LYS A 391 -10.38 17.24 25.16
N CYS A 392 -9.49 18.22 25.32
CA CYS A 392 -8.80 18.43 26.59
C CYS A 392 -9.74 19.12 27.60
N LEU A 393 -9.94 18.50 28.76
CA LEU A 393 -10.70 19.09 29.87
C LEU A 393 -9.80 19.80 30.87
N GLU A 394 -8.59 19.24 31.12
CA GLU A 394 -7.58 19.79 32.01
C GLU A 394 -6.18 19.54 31.42
N PHE A 395 -5.57 20.56 30.89
CA PHE A 395 -4.30 20.45 30.17
C PHE A 395 -3.12 20.18 31.11
N PRO A 396 -2.22 19.22 30.79
CA PRO A 396 -2.27 18.30 29.65
C PRO A 396 -2.89 16.93 30.02
N TYR A 397 -3.47 16.76 31.20
CA TYR A 397 -3.68 15.46 31.85
C TYR A 397 -5.03 14.79 31.56
N LYS A 398 -6.10 15.55 31.27
CA LYS A 398 -7.44 14.96 31.17
C LYS A 398 -8.05 15.21 29.79
N TRP A 399 -8.36 14.11 29.12
CA TRP A 399 -8.94 14.07 27.79
C TRP A 399 -10.20 13.21 27.78
N ASP A 400 -11.25 13.68 27.13
CA ASP A 400 -12.47 12.91 26.92
C ASP A 400 -12.77 12.79 25.43
N LEU A 401 -13.34 11.67 25.00
CA LEU A 401 -13.84 11.49 23.63
C LEU A 401 -14.98 12.49 23.38
N ASP A 402 -14.77 13.41 22.45
CA ASP A 402 -15.75 14.47 22.13
C ASP A 402 -16.59 14.11 20.89
N HIS A 403 -15.95 13.53 19.86
CA HIS A 403 -16.65 13.21 18.63
C HIS A 403 -15.97 12.06 17.85
N ILE A 404 -16.76 11.27 17.13
CA ILE A 404 -16.26 10.34 16.10
C ILE A 404 -16.40 11.03 14.75
N LEU A 405 -15.27 11.37 14.12
CA LEU A 405 -15.25 12.10 12.86
C LEU A 405 -15.67 11.22 11.68
N ILE A 406 -15.17 9.99 11.62
CA ILE A 406 -15.56 8.97 10.63
C ILE A 406 -15.58 7.61 11.32
N SER A 407 -16.65 6.84 11.13
CA SER A 407 -16.79 5.45 11.62
C SER A 407 -16.57 4.44 10.49
N ASP A 408 -16.37 3.18 10.87
CA ASP A 408 -16.22 2.04 9.95
C ASP A 408 -15.09 2.20 8.93
N ILE A 409 -13.96 2.78 9.40
CA ILE A 409 -12.80 3.06 8.56
C ILE A 409 -11.51 2.63 9.26
N SER A 410 -10.69 1.82 8.58
CA SER A 410 -9.34 1.53 9.05
C SER A 410 -8.39 2.63 8.58
N ALA A 411 -8.17 3.61 9.44
CA ALA A 411 -7.43 4.84 9.15
C ALA A 411 -6.26 5.03 10.12
N ALA A 412 -5.12 5.46 9.60
CA ALA A 412 -3.91 5.74 10.36
C ALA A 412 -3.43 7.19 10.14
N ASP A 413 -2.64 7.70 11.08
CA ASP A 413 -1.90 8.96 11.00
C ASP A 413 -2.76 10.14 10.52
N THR A 414 -3.94 10.32 11.12
CA THR A 414 -4.89 11.36 10.73
C THR A 414 -4.44 12.74 11.23
N MET A 415 -4.41 13.71 10.32
CA MET A 415 -4.12 15.12 10.58
C MET A 415 -5.21 16.00 9.98
N ILE A 416 -5.50 17.13 10.60
CA ILE A 416 -6.48 18.08 10.07
C ILE A 416 -5.93 19.51 10.05
N ILE A 417 -6.49 20.33 9.17
CA ILE A 417 -6.14 21.74 9.05
C ILE A 417 -7.37 22.54 8.61
N ASN A 418 -7.53 23.73 9.17
CA ASN A 418 -8.55 24.68 8.74
C ASN A 418 -7.93 25.70 7.78
N ILE A 419 -8.50 25.81 6.59
CA ILE A 419 -8.13 26.86 5.61
C ILE A 419 -9.40 27.62 5.26
N GLU A 420 -9.44 28.90 5.62
CA GLU A 420 -10.54 29.82 5.31
C GLU A 420 -11.93 29.26 5.67
N GLY A 421 -12.03 28.56 6.81
CA GLY A 421 -13.28 28.00 7.31
C GLY A 421 -13.62 26.60 6.77
N THR A 422 -12.82 26.06 5.86
CA THR A 422 -12.94 24.66 5.41
C THR A 422 -11.91 23.79 6.14
N TRP A 423 -12.39 22.74 6.79
CA TRP A 423 -11.54 21.71 7.40
C TRP A 423 -11.12 20.69 6.36
N PHE A 424 -9.83 20.41 6.28
CA PHE A 424 -9.25 19.33 5.48
C PHE A 424 -8.65 18.27 6.40
N MET A 425 -8.94 17.02 6.11
CA MET A 425 -8.43 15.85 6.84
C MET A 425 -7.53 15.05 5.91
N PHE A 426 -6.29 14.82 6.33
CA PHE A 426 -5.32 13.93 5.69
C PHE A 426 -5.28 12.63 6.49
N THR A 427 -5.50 11.49 5.85
CA THR A 427 -5.50 10.22 6.56
C THR A 427 -5.04 9.08 5.66
N ASN A 428 -4.43 8.05 6.24
CA ASN A 428 -3.95 6.88 5.53
C ASN A 428 -4.95 5.73 5.70
N ILE A 429 -5.59 5.33 4.61
CA ILE A 429 -6.65 4.32 4.66
C ILE A 429 -6.15 3.00 4.11
N CYS A 430 -6.44 1.91 4.81
CA CYS A 430 -6.27 0.57 4.30
C CYS A 430 -7.52 0.14 3.51
N SER A 431 -7.50 0.34 2.19
CA SER A 431 -8.64 0.02 1.32
C SER A 431 -8.88 -1.47 1.10
N ALA A 432 -7.94 -2.35 1.48
CA ALA A 432 -7.93 -3.74 1.04
C ALA A 432 -7.92 -4.79 2.15
N GLY A 433 -8.06 -4.41 3.41
CA GLY A 433 -7.98 -5.37 4.52
C GLY A 433 -6.61 -6.05 4.71
N LEU A 434 -5.56 -5.56 4.04
CA LEU A 434 -4.18 -6.08 4.09
C LEU A 434 -3.34 -5.47 5.21
N SER A 435 -3.93 -4.65 6.08
CA SER A 435 -3.23 -3.84 7.09
C SER A 435 -2.14 -2.95 6.45
N ASP A 436 -2.39 -2.46 5.23
CA ASP A 436 -1.48 -1.56 4.50
C ASP A 436 -1.99 -0.12 4.61
N HIS A 437 -1.50 0.62 5.60
CA HIS A 437 -1.71 2.06 5.75
C HIS A 437 -0.54 2.87 5.18
N GLN A 438 0.44 2.23 4.52
CA GLN A 438 1.68 2.87 4.11
C GLN A 438 1.60 3.59 2.77
N SER A 439 0.60 3.25 1.94
CA SER A 439 0.64 3.60 0.52
C SER A 439 -0.39 4.64 0.09
N GLU A 440 -1.55 4.68 0.75
CA GLU A 440 -2.69 5.48 0.31
C GLU A 440 -2.86 6.72 1.18
N LEU A 441 -2.68 7.91 0.61
CA LEU A 441 -3.09 9.17 1.22
C LEU A 441 -4.48 9.54 0.73
N HIS A 442 -5.41 9.72 1.66
CA HIS A 442 -6.76 10.20 1.40
C HIS A 442 -6.95 11.59 1.99
N ILE A 443 -7.65 12.45 1.26
CA ILE A 443 -8.01 13.80 1.73
C ILE A 443 -9.53 13.95 1.70
N PHE A 444 -10.08 14.35 2.83
CA PHE A 444 -11.49 14.71 2.98
C PHE A 444 -11.62 16.16 3.39
N TYR A 445 -12.79 16.76 3.15
CA TYR A 445 -13.11 18.10 3.63
C TYR A 445 -14.48 18.15 4.29
N SER A 446 -14.64 19.13 5.19
CA SER A 446 -15.91 19.47 5.83
C SER A 446 -15.94 20.96 6.17
N ASP A 447 -17.15 21.54 6.23
CA ASP A 447 -17.32 22.94 6.65
C ASP A 447 -17.35 23.09 8.18
N LYS A 448 -17.31 21.98 8.92
CA LYS A 448 -17.30 21.94 10.40
C LYS A 448 -16.37 20.88 10.92
N LEU A 449 -15.60 21.17 11.99
CA LEU A 449 -14.74 20.22 12.67
C LEU A 449 -15.52 18.98 13.16
N LYS A 450 -16.58 19.23 13.93
CA LYS A 450 -17.46 18.18 14.49
C LYS A 450 -18.59 17.86 13.50
N SER A 451 -18.22 17.23 12.40
CA SER A 451 -19.14 16.86 11.32
C SER A 451 -19.23 15.37 11.18
N ASN A 452 -20.43 14.83 10.99
CA ASN A 452 -20.66 13.44 10.57
C ASN A 452 -20.57 13.28 9.05
N SER A 453 -20.22 14.35 8.32
CA SER A 453 -20.17 14.37 6.86
C SER A 453 -18.84 14.95 6.39
N TRP A 454 -17.88 14.05 6.17
CA TRP A 454 -16.60 14.34 5.55
C TRP A 454 -16.63 13.88 4.09
N HIS A 455 -16.36 14.76 3.15
CA HIS A 455 -16.44 14.51 1.72
C HIS A 455 -15.05 14.35 1.11
N PRO A 456 -14.81 13.35 0.22
CA PRO A 456 -13.57 13.29 -0.51
C PRO A 456 -13.43 14.51 -1.43
N ILE A 457 -12.20 14.98 -1.67
CA ILE A 457 -11.96 16.05 -2.64
C ILE A 457 -12.31 15.57 -4.07
N ALA A 458 -12.66 16.51 -4.97
CA ALA A 458 -13.20 16.17 -6.29
C ALA A 458 -12.21 15.44 -7.21
N SER A 459 -10.89 15.59 -7.00
CA SER A 459 -9.88 14.82 -7.72
C SER A 459 -9.93 13.32 -7.40
N GLY A 460 -10.62 12.93 -6.33
CA GLY A 460 -10.80 11.54 -5.88
C GLY A 460 -9.73 11.06 -4.91
N ASN A 461 -10.03 9.96 -4.19
CA ASN A 461 -9.13 9.32 -3.25
C ASN A 461 -8.73 7.90 -3.73
N PRO A 462 -7.48 7.46 -3.48
CA PRO A 462 -6.39 8.19 -2.83
C PRO A 462 -5.82 9.31 -3.71
N VAL A 463 -5.39 10.42 -3.11
CA VAL A 463 -4.71 11.54 -3.82
C VAL A 463 -3.26 11.21 -4.12
N ILE A 464 -2.63 10.37 -3.29
CA ILE A 464 -1.31 9.75 -3.50
C ILE A 464 -1.45 8.26 -3.24
N PHE A 465 -0.97 7.44 -4.18
CA PHE A 465 -0.85 6.01 -3.97
C PHE A 465 0.60 5.57 -4.17
N ASP A 466 1.43 5.82 -3.19
CA ASP A 466 2.85 5.51 -3.23
C ASP A 466 3.38 5.25 -1.81
N SER A 467 3.92 4.06 -1.56
CA SER A 467 4.49 3.69 -0.26
C SER A 467 5.72 4.52 0.15
N LEU A 468 6.26 5.32 -0.77
CA LEU A 468 7.35 6.25 -0.47
C LEU A 468 6.85 7.66 -0.12
N LYS A 469 5.57 7.96 -0.39
CA LYS A 469 5.03 9.32 -0.27
C LYS A 469 3.66 9.41 0.41
N GLY A 470 2.91 8.29 0.47
CA GLY A 470 1.52 8.32 0.91
C GLY A 470 1.35 8.52 2.41
N ARG A 471 2.13 7.80 3.25
CA ARG A 471 1.92 7.80 4.69
C ARG A 471 2.32 9.12 5.35
N ASN A 472 1.44 9.65 6.22
CA ASN A 472 1.69 10.86 6.98
C ASN A 472 2.78 10.64 8.04
N GLY A 473 3.57 11.68 8.32
CA GLY A 473 4.62 11.72 9.34
C GLY A 473 4.64 13.03 10.12
N GLY A 474 3.69 13.95 9.81
CA GLY A 474 3.54 15.24 10.48
C GLY A 474 2.96 16.32 9.57
N LEU A 475 2.50 17.41 10.21
CA LEU A 475 2.00 18.62 9.56
C LEU A 475 2.44 19.83 10.40
N PHE A 476 3.01 20.85 9.78
CA PHE A 476 3.46 22.04 10.50
C PHE A 476 3.44 23.29 9.61
N TYR A 477 3.45 24.45 10.26
CA TYR A 477 3.58 25.75 9.62
C TYR A 477 5.00 26.29 9.77
N HIS A 478 5.54 26.86 8.70
CA HIS A 478 6.80 27.60 8.72
C HIS A 478 6.75 28.73 7.67
N GLU A 479 7.12 29.97 8.06
CA GLU A 479 7.14 31.15 7.18
C GLU A 479 5.84 31.32 6.35
N ASN A 480 4.69 31.21 6.99
CA ASN A 480 3.35 31.29 6.37
C ASN A 480 3.05 30.22 5.31
N LYS A 481 3.82 29.15 5.28
CA LYS A 481 3.60 27.99 4.43
C LYS A 481 3.22 26.77 5.27
N ILE A 482 2.53 25.84 4.63
CA ILE A 482 2.11 24.58 5.23
C ILE A 482 2.99 23.47 4.68
N TYR A 483 3.51 22.66 5.56
CA TYR A 483 4.34 21.52 5.21
C TYR A 483 3.73 20.22 5.70
N ARG A 484 3.63 19.23 4.80
CA ARG A 484 3.31 17.84 5.15
C ARG A 484 4.61 17.03 5.19
N VAL A 485 4.78 16.28 6.24
CA VAL A 485 5.80 15.23 6.31
C VAL A 485 5.20 13.93 5.85
N ASN A 486 5.87 13.21 4.96
CA ASN A 486 5.51 11.84 4.64
C ASN A 486 6.60 10.86 5.07
N GLN A 487 6.17 9.70 5.54
CA GLN A 487 7.07 8.57 5.77
C GLN A 487 7.45 7.93 4.44
N ALA A 488 8.72 7.56 4.27
CA ALA A 488 9.20 6.78 3.15
C ALA A 488 9.72 5.43 3.65
N HIS A 489 9.22 4.33 3.05
CA HIS A 489 9.53 2.98 3.49
C HIS A 489 10.65 2.35 2.65
N GLY A 490 11.32 1.32 3.19
CA GLY A 490 12.25 0.48 2.44
C GLY A 490 11.65 -0.89 2.14
N GLN A 491 12.43 -1.79 1.51
CA GLN A 491 12.00 -3.16 1.34
C GLN A 491 11.71 -3.82 2.69
N ALA A 492 10.44 -4.15 2.97
CA ALA A 492 10.00 -4.67 4.26
C ALA A 492 10.57 -3.91 5.47
N HIS A 493 10.78 -2.61 5.31
CA HIS A 493 11.38 -1.74 6.30
C HIS A 493 10.51 -0.49 6.47
N TYR A 494 9.77 -0.45 7.58
CA TYR A 494 8.90 0.66 7.95
C TYR A 494 9.72 1.89 8.39
N GLY A 495 9.32 3.08 7.91
CA GLY A 495 9.90 4.35 8.34
C GLY A 495 11.40 4.47 8.12
N LYS A 496 11.91 4.12 6.94
CA LYS A 496 13.34 4.20 6.61
C LYS A 496 13.85 5.64 6.56
N SER A 497 13.03 6.54 6.08
CA SER A 497 13.28 7.97 5.93
C SER A 497 11.95 8.72 5.92
N PHE A 498 11.99 10.05 5.89
CA PHE A 498 10.83 10.87 5.64
C PHE A 498 11.17 12.05 4.72
N ASP A 499 10.14 12.60 4.05
CA ASP A 499 10.27 13.80 3.24
C ASP A 499 9.44 14.92 3.85
N ILE A 500 9.89 16.16 3.66
CA ILE A 500 9.16 17.38 3.99
C ILE A 500 8.69 17.99 2.67
N ASN A 501 7.38 18.14 2.53
CA ASN A 501 6.75 18.66 1.32
C ASN A 501 5.98 19.95 1.61
N GLU A 502 6.20 20.98 0.80
CA GLU A 502 5.39 22.19 0.81
C GLU A 502 4.04 21.90 0.14
N ILE A 503 2.94 22.18 0.80
CA ILE A 503 1.60 22.11 0.21
C ILE A 503 1.42 23.33 -0.69
N ILE A 504 1.39 23.10 -2.01
CA ILE A 504 1.27 24.15 -3.02
C ILE A 504 -0.20 24.50 -3.26
N SER A 505 -1.08 23.50 -3.21
CA SER A 505 -2.52 23.70 -3.40
C SER A 505 -3.30 22.68 -2.57
N LEU A 506 -4.26 23.19 -1.78
CA LEU A 506 -5.22 22.37 -1.05
C LEU A 506 -6.59 23.03 -1.16
N THR A 507 -7.47 22.42 -1.95
CA THR A 507 -8.83 22.90 -2.20
C THR A 507 -9.81 21.73 -2.17
N LYS A 508 -11.11 22.01 -2.19
CA LYS A 508 -12.15 20.97 -2.34
C LYS A 508 -12.03 20.18 -3.65
N ASP A 509 -11.29 20.72 -4.63
CA ASP A 509 -11.15 20.09 -5.95
C ASP A 509 -9.84 19.33 -6.14
N LYS A 510 -8.72 19.83 -5.58
CA LYS A 510 -7.41 19.24 -5.85
C LYS A 510 -6.42 19.45 -4.70
N TYR A 511 -5.42 18.56 -4.70
CA TYR A 511 -4.25 18.61 -3.83
C TYR A 511 -2.97 18.57 -4.67
N GLU A 512 -1.99 19.41 -4.31
CA GLU A 512 -0.64 19.41 -4.87
C GLU A 512 0.38 19.72 -3.77
N GLU A 513 1.47 18.95 -3.75
CA GLU A 513 2.61 19.17 -2.86
C GLU A 513 3.92 19.12 -3.65
N LYS A 514 4.96 19.75 -3.12
CA LYS A 514 6.31 19.78 -3.67
C LYS A 514 7.30 19.33 -2.62
N GLU A 515 8.07 18.27 -2.92
CA GLU A 515 9.17 17.81 -2.08
C GLU A 515 10.24 18.90 -1.94
N CYS A 516 10.57 19.25 -0.70
CA CYS A 516 11.57 20.26 -0.34
C CYS A 516 12.82 19.63 0.26
N LEU A 517 12.67 18.57 1.07
CA LEU A 517 13.76 17.98 1.80
C LEU A 517 13.51 16.48 2.04
N ASN A 518 14.53 15.67 1.79
CA ASN A 518 14.56 14.25 2.17
C ASN A 518 15.50 14.04 3.36
N ILE A 519 15.04 13.33 4.39
CA ILE A 519 15.77 13.02 5.61
C ILE A 519 15.96 11.52 5.73
N ASN A 520 17.18 11.06 5.60
CA ASN A 520 17.57 9.68 5.81
C ASN A 520 17.95 9.38 7.26
N ALA A 521 17.84 8.11 7.66
CA ALA A 521 18.23 7.67 9.00
C ALA A 521 19.75 7.47 9.10
N ASP A 522 20.52 8.56 8.93
CA ASP A 522 21.99 8.55 8.98
C ASP A 522 22.58 9.69 9.83
N PHE A 523 21.74 10.54 10.43
CA PHE A 523 22.15 11.71 11.21
C PHE A 523 22.64 11.38 12.63
N LYS A 524 22.51 10.15 13.10
CA LYS A 524 23.11 9.65 14.36
C LYS A 524 23.65 8.24 14.19
N ASN A 525 24.58 7.83 15.03
CA ASN A 525 25.17 6.50 14.98
C ASN A 525 24.14 5.39 15.23
N ALA A 526 24.21 4.32 14.44
CA ALA A 526 23.44 3.09 14.56
C ALA A 526 21.91 3.25 14.45
N ILE A 527 21.41 4.39 13.97
CA ILE A 527 20.00 4.52 13.63
C ILE A 527 19.69 3.79 12.33
N ILE A 528 18.48 3.26 12.25
CA ILE A 528 18.00 2.45 11.11
C ILE A 528 16.73 2.99 10.50
N SER A 529 15.96 3.78 11.25
CA SER A 529 14.67 4.34 10.86
C SER A 529 14.50 5.74 11.42
N THR A 530 13.71 6.56 10.73
CA THR A 530 13.15 7.84 11.15
C THR A 530 11.90 8.08 10.32
N HIS A 531 10.78 8.47 10.90
CA HIS A 531 9.53 8.50 10.14
C HIS A 531 8.60 9.67 10.48
N SER A 532 8.84 10.41 11.55
CA SER A 532 8.01 11.54 11.91
C SER A 532 8.84 12.79 12.25
N PHE A 533 8.29 13.93 11.89
CA PHE A 533 8.83 15.25 12.20
C PHE A 533 7.68 16.23 12.42
N ASN A 534 7.79 17.02 13.48
CA ASN A 534 6.86 18.11 13.74
C ASN A 534 7.62 19.31 14.31
N ALA A 535 7.08 20.51 14.10
CA ALA A 535 7.68 21.75 14.60
C ALA A 535 6.61 22.82 14.83
N ASN A 536 6.90 23.71 15.80
CA ASN A 536 6.23 25.00 15.95
C ASN A 536 7.25 26.15 15.78
N ALA A 537 6.87 27.36 16.15
CA ALA A 537 7.75 28.52 16.02
C ALA A 537 9.04 28.45 16.85
N SER A 538 9.11 27.62 17.89
CA SER A 538 10.20 27.61 18.86
C SER A 538 10.93 26.27 19.00
N LEU A 539 10.28 25.14 18.66
CA LEU A 539 10.78 23.81 18.90
C LEU A 539 10.50 22.88 17.71
N ALA A 540 11.47 22.03 17.39
CA ALA A 540 11.31 20.94 16.44
C ALA A 540 11.56 19.60 17.11
N VAL A 541 10.83 18.56 16.68
CA VAL A 541 10.90 17.20 17.22
C VAL A 541 10.97 16.19 16.08
N ILE A 542 11.68 15.11 16.35
CA ILE A 542 11.89 14.01 15.41
C ILE A 542 11.91 12.69 16.17
N ASP A 543 11.55 11.61 15.53
CA ASP A 543 11.85 10.28 16.03
C ASP A 543 12.93 9.57 15.20
N PHE A 544 13.47 8.52 15.77
CA PHE A 544 14.36 7.59 15.09
C PHE A 544 14.45 6.27 15.85
N ALA A 545 14.88 5.22 15.18
CA ALA A 545 14.95 3.89 15.79
C ALA A 545 16.33 3.25 15.66
N ARG A 546 16.61 2.34 16.61
CA ARG A 546 17.79 1.49 16.62
C ARG A 546 17.41 0.03 16.87
N HIS A 547 18.25 -0.89 16.39
CA HIS A 547 18.16 -2.28 16.83
C HIS A 547 18.61 -2.42 18.27
N GLN A 548 17.80 -3.08 19.10
CA GLN A 548 18.13 -3.44 20.46
C GLN A 548 17.71 -4.87 20.77
N ARG A 549 18.46 -5.61 21.58
CA ARG A 549 18.01 -6.92 22.04
C ARG A 549 16.84 -6.77 23.01
N LEU A 550 15.79 -7.55 22.83
CA LEU A 550 14.58 -7.46 23.65
C LEU A 550 14.88 -7.52 25.15
N ARG A 551 15.76 -8.45 25.60
CA ARG A 551 16.19 -8.54 26.99
C ARG A 551 16.81 -7.24 27.53
N LYS A 552 17.51 -6.48 26.68
CA LYS A 552 18.07 -5.20 27.04
C LYS A 552 16.97 -4.13 27.05
N ALA A 553 16.10 -4.09 26.05
CA ALA A 553 14.99 -3.14 25.95
C ALA A 553 14.03 -3.22 27.16
N LEU A 554 13.81 -4.41 27.70
CA LEU A 554 12.99 -4.61 28.93
C LEU A 554 13.69 -4.15 30.22
N LYS A 555 15.01 -4.03 30.23
CA LYS A 555 15.80 -3.65 31.40
C LYS A 555 16.19 -2.16 31.45
N THR A 556 16.36 -1.56 30.29
CA THR A 556 16.69 -0.15 30.10
C THR A 556 15.48 0.68 29.71
#